data_cafe3d2bf4de7e4b698a12ccce4f820d
#
_entry.id   cafe3d2bf4de7e4b698a12ccce4f820d
#
_cell.length_a   1.000
_cell.length_b   1.000
_cell.length_c   1.000
_cell.angle_alpha   90.00
_cell.angle_beta   90.00
_cell.angle_gamma   90.00
#
_symmetry.space_group_name_H-M   'P 1'
#
loop_
_entity.id
_entity.type
_entity.pdbx_description
1 polymer ?
#
loop_
_entity_poly.entity_id
_entity_poly.type
_entity_poly.pdbx_seq_one_letter_code
_entity_poly.pdbx_strand_id
1 'polypeptide(L)'
;MQKKPTHWFGLPMNLFWGYIAIAIFMSGDGFEMAFLSKHITDMGFSPAQSAFVFTIYGLAAAIAAWSSGVVAEIITPQRAMRIGFILWVVMHCLFMVFGLGIKSYPLMLLFYGIRGLAYPLFIYSFVMLIVQNVPKQQLSSAMGWFWAMYSIGIGVVGSYLPSFTIPMIGETGTLWFAIVWVMMGGMMALILLRNVGTASPKAALSNKEKIKELSRAVTILFTNKNIFLSCLIRIINTLSLFGFAVIMPILFVGRLGFTMSEWLQIWAVFFFVTIFTNIMWGILGEKIGWMRQVRWFGCIGCALSSLAFYYIPVHFGHNFWAALIPAVMLGITVAAFVPMTAVFPVLEPEHKGAAISIYNLSAGLSNFAAPAIASLVLPFFDIVGVVWVYTALYLIAAVLTLIVKVEQPGHEDTYYRKETLNSLSGHPAAASLQAER
;
A
#
# COMPACT_ATOMS: atom_id res chain seq x y z
N MET A 1 -28.58 -25.27 -15.30
CA MET A 1 -27.31 -25.09 -16.06
C MET A 1 -26.64 -23.82 -15.56
N GLN A 2 -25.69 -23.92 -14.63
CA GLN A 2 -24.85 -22.79 -14.27
C GLN A 2 -23.89 -22.55 -15.45
N LYS A 3 -24.02 -21.40 -16.13
CA LYS A 3 -23.04 -20.95 -17.12
C LYS A 3 -21.68 -20.87 -16.42
N LYS A 4 -20.68 -21.63 -16.93
CA LYS A 4 -19.29 -21.48 -16.49
C LYS A 4 -18.91 -20.01 -16.59
N PRO A 5 -18.32 -19.41 -15.55
CA PRO A 5 -17.87 -18.01 -15.63
C PRO A 5 -16.82 -17.91 -16.74
N THR A 6 -17.11 -17.09 -17.72
CA THR A 6 -16.16 -16.77 -18.79
C THR A 6 -15.06 -15.91 -18.18
N HIS A 7 -13.81 -16.35 -18.26
CA HIS A 7 -12.65 -15.59 -17.82
C HIS A 7 -11.92 -15.04 -19.07
N TRP A 8 -11.57 -13.78 -19.03
CA TRP A 8 -10.75 -13.14 -20.05
C TRP A 8 -9.39 -12.77 -19.45
N PHE A 9 -8.32 -13.43 -19.88
CA PHE A 9 -6.98 -13.27 -19.28
C PHE A 9 -6.97 -13.35 -17.74
N GLY A 10 -7.76 -14.26 -17.16
CA GLY A 10 -7.87 -14.43 -15.71
C GLY A 10 -8.77 -13.40 -15.01
N LEU A 11 -9.33 -12.42 -15.73
CA LEU A 11 -10.33 -11.48 -15.21
C LEU A 11 -11.70 -12.16 -15.14
N PRO A 12 -12.33 -12.28 -13.97
CA PRO A 12 -13.66 -12.87 -13.84
C PRO A 12 -14.73 -11.91 -14.38
N MET A 13 -15.39 -12.30 -15.48
CA MET A 13 -16.34 -11.43 -16.19
C MET A 13 -17.60 -11.08 -15.37
N ASN A 14 -17.98 -11.92 -14.42
CA ASN A 14 -19.09 -11.64 -13.48
C ASN A 14 -18.76 -10.52 -12.49
N LEU A 15 -17.48 -10.21 -12.28
CA LEU A 15 -16.98 -9.14 -11.42
C LEU A 15 -16.38 -7.97 -12.20
N PHE A 16 -16.36 -8.00 -13.53
CA PHE A 16 -15.71 -7.01 -14.40
C PHE A 16 -16.03 -5.56 -13.99
N TRP A 17 -17.32 -5.27 -13.83
CA TRP A 17 -17.76 -3.92 -13.43
C TRP A 17 -17.30 -3.51 -12.04
N GLY A 18 -17.06 -4.47 -11.15
CA GLY A 18 -16.47 -4.22 -9.84
C GLY A 18 -15.02 -3.73 -9.96
N TYR A 19 -14.23 -4.32 -10.83
CA TYR A 19 -12.87 -3.87 -11.09
C TYR A 19 -12.80 -2.45 -11.64
N ILE A 20 -13.68 -2.14 -12.60
CA ILE A 20 -13.80 -0.78 -13.15
C ILE A 20 -14.27 0.20 -12.06
N ALA A 21 -15.25 -0.19 -11.27
CA ALA A 21 -15.75 0.63 -10.15
C ALA A 21 -14.67 0.93 -9.12
N ILE A 22 -13.81 -0.04 -8.80
CA ILE A 22 -12.64 0.17 -7.92
C ILE A 22 -11.67 1.18 -8.54
N ALA A 23 -11.32 1.05 -9.83
CA ALA A 23 -10.44 2.01 -10.49
C ALA A 23 -11.01 3.44 -10.44
N ILE A 24 -12.29 3.61 -10.74
CA ILE A 24 -12.96 4.92 -10.72
C ILE A 24 -13.05 5.48 -9.29
N PHE A 25 -13.46 4.68 -8.31
CA PHE A 25 -13.53 5.10 -6.91
C PHE A 25 -12.15 5.54 -6.39
N MET A 26 -11.13 4.72 -6.64
CA MET A 26 -9.76 5.00 -6.21
C MET A 26 -9.13 6.18 -6.96
N SER A 27 -9.61 6.52 -8.17
CA SER A 27 -9.20 7.75 -8.84
C SER A 27 -9.62 8.99 -8.03
N GLY A 28 -10.87 9.02 -7.57
CA GLY A 28 -11.35 10.12 -6.72
C GLY A 28 -10.66 10.17 -5.36
N ASP A 29 -10.45 9.02 -4.70
CA ASP A 29 -9.73 8.93 -3.43
C ASP A 29 -8.26 9.37 -3.58
N GLY A 30 -7.64 9.09 -4.73
CA GLY A 30 -6.26 9.44 -5.04
C GLY A 30 -6.00 10.92 -5.35
N PHE A 31 -7.03 11.70 -5.74
CA PHE A 31 -6.86 13.08 -6.20
C PHE A 31 -6.09 13.96 -5.22
N GLU A 32 -6.33 13.81 -3.95
CA GLU A 32 -5.72 14.64 -2.91
C GLU A 32 -4.35 14.15 -2.44
N MET A 33 -4.02 12.88 -2.70
CA MET A 33 -2.88 12.19 -2.09
C MET A 33 -1.56 12.95 -2.27
N ALA A 34 -1.33 13.53 -3.44
CA ALA A 34 -0.06 14.14 -3.79
C ALA A 34 -0.03 15.68 -3.67
N PHE A 35 -1.14 16.36 -3.30
CA PHE A 35 -1.12 17.83 -3.16
C PHE A 35 -1.80 18.36 -1.89
N LEU A 36 -2.67 17.59 -1.23
CA LEU A 36 -3.41 18.06 -0.05
C LEU A 36 -2.48 18.56 1.06
N SER A 37 -1.31 17.93 1.25
CA SER A 37 -0.37 18.37 2.29
C SER A 37 0.16 19.78 2.02
N LYS A 38 0.47 20.10 0.77
CA LYS A 38 0.89 21.44 0.36
C LYS A 38 -0.27 22.42 0.50
N HIS A 39 -1.47 22.05 0.09
CA HIS A 39 -2.69 22.87 0.25
C HIS A 39 -2.92 23.25 1.72
N ILE A 40 -2.79 22.31 2.65
CA ILE A 40 -2.90 22.58 4.10
C ILE A 40 -1.82 23.55 4.56
N THR A 41 -0.57 23.41 4.10
CA THR A 41 0.51 24.35 4.48
C THR A 41 0.29 25.75 3.91
N ASP A 42 -0.25 25.87 2.70
CA ASP A 42 -0.60 27.16 2.09
C ASP A 42 -1.75 27.88 2.81
N MET A 43 -2.59 27.12 3.53
CA MET A 43 -3.61 27.70 4.42
C MET A 43 -3.04 28.28 5.72
N GLY A 44 -1.73 28.12 5.99
CA GLY A 44 -1.01 28.67 7.15
C GLY A 44 -0.67 27.66 8.24
N PHE A 45 -0.92 26.36 8.03
CA PHE A 45 -0.51 25.31 8.97
C PHE A 45 0.95 24.90 8.73
N SER A 46 1.63 24.44 9.78
CA SER A 46 3.00 23.96 9.63
C SER A 46 3.07 22.64 8.84
N PRO A 47 4.21 22.34 8.18
CA PRO A 47 4.41 21.04 7.53
C PRO A 47 4.21 19.85 8.47
N ALA A 48 4.60 19.99 9.75
CA ALA A 48 4.38 18.95 10.77
C ALA A 48 2.90 18.75 11.09
N GLN A 49 2.13 19.83 11.17
CA GLN A 49 0.68 19.76 11.36
C GLN A 49 -0.01 19.10 10.15
N SER A 50 0.41 19.44 8.94
CA SER A 50 -0.07 18.79 7.72
C SER A 50 0.23 17.28 7.75
N ALA A 51 1.48 16.89 8.04
CA ALA A 51 1.85 15.48 8.15
C ALA A 51 1.05 14.72 9.24
N PHE A 52 0.71 15.39 10.35
CA PHE A 52 -0.08 14.78 11.41
C PHE A 52 -1.54 14.52 11.00
N VAL A 53 -2.12 15.33 10.12
CA VAL A 53 -3.44 15.05 9.51
C VAL A 53 -3.42 13.71 8.79
N PHE A 54 -2.39 13.45 7.98
CA PHE A 54 -2.20 12.15 7.29
C PHE A 54 -1.89 11.01 8.25
N THR A 55 -1.24 11.30 9.39
CA THR A 55 -0.97 10.32 10.45
C THR A 55 -2.27 9.75 11.02
N ILE A 56 -3.20 10.61 11.39
CA ILE A 56 -4.51 10.17 11.94
C ILE A 56 -5.32 9.41 10.89
N TYR A 57 -5.33 9.89 9.64
CA TYR A 57 -5.94 9.17 8.53
C TYR A 57 -5.34 7.78 8.34
N GLY A 58 -4.00 7.67 8.32
CA GLY A 58 -3.28 6.42 8.15
C GLY A 58 -3.53 5.42 9.27
N LEU A 59 -3.67 5.89 10.52
CA LEU A 59 -4.02 5.03 11.66
C LEU A 59 -5.42 4.42 11.48
N ALA A 60 -6.39 5.23 11.11
CA ALA A 60 -7.75 4.76 10.84
C ALA A 60 -7.77 3.79 9.65
N ALA A 61 -7.03 4.08 8.58
CA ALA A 61 -6.89 3.20 7.42
C ALA A 61 -6.26 1.85 7.78
N ALA A 62 -5.26 1.82 8.68
CA ALA A 62 -4.64 0.59 9.15
C ALA A 62 -5.64 -0.30 9.92
N ILE A 63 -6.42 0.31 10.82
CA ILE A 63 -7.47 -0.40 11.58
C ILE A 63 -8.52 -0.97 10.64
N ALA A 64 -8.97 -0.19 9.65
CA ALA A 64 -9.94 -0.63 8.66
C ALA A 64 -9.37 -1.72 7.75
N ALA A 65 -8.13 -1.61 7.28
CA ALA A 65 -7.49 -2.62 6.45
C ALA A 65 -7.40 -3.97 7.17
N TRP A 66 -7.08 -3.95 8.47
CA TRP A 66 -7.05 -5.15 9.30
C TRP A 66 -8.44 -5.77 9.49
N SER A 67 -9.45 -4.97 9.79
CA SER A 67 -10.77 -5.44 10.23
C SER A 67 -11.78 -5.63 9.09
N SER A 68 -11.59 -4.98 7.93
CA SER A 68 -12.60 -4.93 6.84
C SER A 68 -12.99 -6.29 6.28
N GLY A 69 -12.08 -7.26 6.21
CA GLY A 69 -12.37 -8.63 5.80
C GLY A 69 -13.41 -9.30 6.71
N VAL A 70 -13.19 -9.23 8.03
CA VAL A 70 -14.11 -9.78 9.04
C VAL A 70 -15.44 -9.02 9.04
N VAL A 71 -15.41 -7.69 8.94
CA VAL A 71 -16.62 -6.86 8.82
C VAL A 71 -17.43 -7.29 7.59
N ALA A 72 -16.79 -7.45 6.43
CA ALA A 72 -17.45 -7.89 5.20
C ALA A 72 -18.06 -9.30 5.32
N GLU A 73 -17.44 -10.20 6.08
CA GLU A 73 -18.00 -11.52 6.36
C GLU A 73 -19.21 -11.49 7.31
N ILE A 74 -19.22 -10.56 8.27
CA ILE A 74 -20.32 -10.44 9.25
C ILE A 74 -21.56 -9.79 8.63
N ILE A 75 -21.39 -8.66 7.92
CA ILE A 75 -22.50 -7.85 7.41
C ILE A 75 -22.79 -8.00 5.92
N THR A 76 -22.04 -8.80 5.20
CA THR A 76 -21.92 -9.01 3.75
C THR A 76 -21.02 -7.98 3.05
N PRO A 77 -20.29 -8.41 2.00
CA PRO A 77 -19.37 -7.52 1.27
C PRO A 77 -20.09 -6.29 0.67
N GLN A 78 -21.27 -6.47 0.07
CA GLN A 78 -22.02 -5.36 -0.53
C GLN A 78 -22.49 -4.32 0.50
N ARG A 79 -22.87 -4.74 1.71
CA ARG A 79 -23.23 -3.81 2.79
C ARG A 79 -22.01 -3.07 3.30
N ALA A 80 -20.88 -3.76 3.47
CA ALA A 80 -19.64 -3.15 3.90
C ALA A 80 -19.12 -2.13 2.86
N MET A 81 -19.18 -2.45 1.54
CA MET A 81 -18.90 -1.50 0.47
C MET A 81 -19.80 -0.26 0.53
N ARG A 82 -21.10 -0.46 0.77
CA ARG A 82 -22.05 0.66 0.91
C ARG A 82 -21.69 1.58 2.07
N ILE A 83 -21.37 1.01 3.22
CA ILE A 83 -20.97 1.78 4.41
C ILE A 83 -19.67 2.55 4.11
N GLY A 84 -18.65 1.89 3.54
CA GLY A 84 -17.40 2.55 3.15
C GLY A 84 -17.63 3.71 2.19
N PHE A 85 -18.44 3.51 1.15
CA PHE A 85 -18.77 4.56 0.19
C PHE A 85 -19.48 5.75 0.82
N ILE A 86 -20.55 5.51 1.59
CA ILE A 86 -21.30 6.59 2.26
C ILE A 86 -20.40 7.33 3.26
N LEU A 87 -19.63 6.60 4.05
CA LEU A 87 -18.69 7.16 5.00
C LEU A 87 -17.66 8.07 4.32
N TRP A 88 -17.12 7.64 3.17
CA TRP A 88 -16.18 8.44 2.40
C TRP A 88 -16.80 9.77 1.97
N VAL A 89 -17.96 9.72 1.33
CA VAL A 89 -18.65 10.93 0.80
C VAL A 89 -19.00 11.89 1.92
N VAL A 90 -19.63 11.39 3.00
CA VAL A 90 -20.07 12.23 4.13
C VAL A 90 -18.85 12.88 4.81
N MET A 91 -17.83 12.08 5.16
CA MET A 91 -16.66 12.60 5.85
C MET A 91 -15.84 13.55 4.96
N HIS A 92 -15.78 13.32 3.65
CA HIS A 92 -15.13 14.24 2.72
C HIS A 92 -15.87 15.59 2.64
N CYS A 93 -17.19 15.59 2.53
CA CYS A 93 -17.97 16.82 2.56
C CYS A 93 -17.76 17.61 3.87
N LEU A 94 -17.78 16.90 5.01
CA LEU A 94 -17.54 17.54 6.32
C LEU A 94 -16.11 18.06 6.43
N PHE A 95 -15.13 17.33 5.92
CA PHE A 95 -13.74 17.78 5.85
C PHE A 95 -13.56 19.03 4.98
N MET A 96 -14.21 19.06 3.81
CA MET A 96 -14.17 20.20 2.91
C MET A 96 -14.81 21.47 3.51
N VAL A 97 -15.97 21.33 4.12
CA VAL A 97 -16.73 22.47 4.67
C VAL A 97 -16.17 22.93 6.01
N PHE A 98 -16.04 22.01 6.97
CA PHE A 98 -15.69 22.34 8.36
C PHE A 98 -14.21 22.15 8.69
N GLY A 99 -13.49 21.32 7.94
CA GLY A 99 -12.05 21.22 8.08
C GLY A 99 -11.34 22.36 7.32
N LEU A 100 -11.33 22.24 6.00
CA LEU A 100 -10.63 23.20 5.12
C LEU A 100 -11.36 24.54 5.02
N GLY A 101 -12.68 24.54 4.84
CA GLY A 101 -13.47 25.76 4.57
C GLY A 101 -13.39 26.79 5.70
N ILE A 102 -13.49 26.38 6.95
CA ILE A 102 -13.33 27.29 8.11
C ILE A 102 -11.94 27.23 8.75
N LYS A 103 -10.99 26.52 8.12
CA LYS A 103 -9.60 26.35 8.58
C LYS A 103 -9.48 25.84 10.02
N SER A 104 -10.34 24.88 10.41
CA SER A 104 -10.33 24.30 11.74
C SER A 104 -9.46 23.05 11.81
N TYR A 105 -8.28 23.15 12.39
CA TYR A 105 -7.35 22.04 12.52
C TYR A 105 -7.94 20.82 13.27
N PRO A 106 -8.63 20.97 14.42
CA PRO A 106 -9.26 19.82 15.09
C PRO A 106 -10.30 19.11 14.23
N LEU A 107 -11.09 19.87 13.44
CA LEU A 107 -12.10 19.28 12.55
C LEU A 107 -11.46 18.63 11.31
N MET A 108 -10.31 19.14 10.83
CA MET A 108 -9.51 18.43 9.82
C MET A 108 -9.08 17.04 10.34
N LEU A 109 -8.50 16.99 11.54
CA LEU A 109 -8.10 15.73 12.17
C LEU A 109 -9.27 14.75 12.34
N LEU A 110 -10.40 15.27 12.80
CA LEU A 110 -11.59 14.44 13.06
C LEU A 110 -12.15 13.85 11.76
N PHE A 111 -12.51 14.70 10.80
CA PHE A 111 -13.22 14.25 9.61
C PHE A 111 -12.32 13.49 8.64
N TYR A 112 -11.09 13.97 8.44
CA TYR A 112 -10.12 13.26 7.61
C TYR A 112 -9.70 11.94 8.25
N GLY A 113 -9.50 11.92 9.56
CA GLY A 113 -9.20 10.71 10.32
C GLY A 113 -10.29 9.66 10.19
N ILE A 114 -11.55 10.01 10.46
CA ILE A 114 -12.67 9.05 10.30
C ILE A 114 -12.79 8.57 8.85
N ARG A 115 -12.56 9.44 7.86
CA ARG A 115 -12.58 9.08 6.45
C ARG A 115 -11.55 8.01 6.11
N GLY A 116 -10.43 7.93 6.86
CA GLY A 116 -9.44 6.87 6.71
C GLY A 116 -10.00 5.45 6.85
N LEU A 117 -11.14 5.26 7.54
CA LEU A 117 -11.83 3.98 7.63
C LEU A 117 -12.54 3.59 6.31
N ALA A 118 -12.85 4.55 5.47
CA ALA A 118 -13.80 4.40 4.39
C ALA A 118 -13.26 3.59 3.20
N TYR A 119 -12.11 3.99 2.63
CA TYR A 119 -11.61 3.32 1.44
C TYR A 119 -11.21 1.86 1.69
N PRO A 120 -10.54 1.49 2.81
CA PRO A 120 -10.21 0.08 3.03
C PRO A 120 -11.45 -0.78 3.21
N LEU A 121 -12.49 -0.22 3.88
CA LEU A 121 -13.76 -0.92 4.02
C LEU A 121 -14.42 -1.16 2.65
N PHE A 122 -14.36 -0.20 1.73
CA PHE A 122 -14.90 -0.34 0.38
C PHE A 122 -14.10 -1.36 -0.45
N ILE A 123 -12.78 -1.19 -0.57
CA ILE A 123 -11.96 -2.00 -1.47
C ILE A 123 -11.76 -3.44 -0.99
N TYR A 124 -11.51 -3.66 0.31
CA TYR A 124 -11.29 -5.01 0.83
C TYR A 124 -12.59 -5.82 0.91
N SER A 125 -13.74 -5.17 0.98
CA SER A 125 -15.02 -5.85 0.79
C SER A 125 -15.20 -6.36 -0.64
N PHE A 126 -14.71 -5.64 -1.65
CA PHE A 126 -14.67 -6.16 -3.02
C PHE A 126 -13.68 -7.33 -3.17
N VAL A 127 -12.53 -7.27 -2.49
CA VAL A 127 -11.61 -8.43 -2.41
C VAL A 127 -12.33 -9.66 -1.86
N MET A 128 -13.18 -9.49 -0.84
CA MET A 128 -13.97 -10.61 -0.31
C MET A 128 -14.95 -11.17 -1.35
N LEU A 129 -15.57 -10.32 -2.18
CA LEU A 129 -16.39 -10.79 -3.32
C LEU A 129 -15.55 -11.59 -4.32
N ILE A 130 -14.32 -11.17 -4.62
CA ILE A 130 -13.41 -11.92 -5.48
C ILE A 130 -13.15 -13.31 -4.88
N VAL A 131 -12.76 -13.37 -3.61
CA VAL A 131 -12.45 -14.64 -2.91
C VAL A 131 -13.66 -15.61 -2.90
N GLN A 132 -14.87 -15.08 -2.75
CA GLN A 132 -16.10 -15.88 -2.71
C GLN A 132 -16.57 -16.37 -4.08
N ASN A 133 -16.24 -15.68 -5.17
CA ASN A 133 -16.80 -15.93 -6.50
C ASN A 133 -15.79 -16.51 -7.50
N VAL A 134 -14.49 -16.54 -7.17
CA VAL A 134 -13.42 -16.99 -8.07
C VAL A 134 -12.84 -18.31 -7.58
N PRO A 135 -12.67 -19.32 -8.49
CA PRO A 135 -12.00 -20.57 -8.15
C PRO A 135 -10.57 -20.33 -7.63
N LYS A 136 -10.10 -21.15 -6.69
CA LYS A 136 -8.77 -21.02 -6.06
C LYS A 136 -7.62 -20.94 -7.08
N GLN A 137 -7.71 -21.69 -8.18
CA GLN A 137 -6.71 -21.74 -9.24
C GLN A 137 -6.56 -20.42 -10.01
N GLN A 138 -7.58 -19.56 -9.98
CA GLN A 138 -7.63 -18.28 -10.71
C GLN A 138 -7.58 -17.07 -9.77
N LEU A 139 -7.53 -17.32 -8.46
CA LEU A 139 -7.58 -16.27 -7.45
C LEU A 139 -6.38 -15.32 -7.56
N SER A 140 -5.19 -15.84 -7.82
CA SER A 140 -3.97 -15.04 -7.99
C SER A 140 -4.11 -14.04 -9.15
N SER A 141 -4.63 -14.50 -10.30
CA SER A 141 -4.86 -13.64 -11.45
C SER A 141 -5.93 -12.58 -11.20
N ALA A 142 -7.03 -12.97 -10.56
CA ALA A 142 -8.09 -12.03 -10.16
C ALA A 142 -7.59 -10.96 -9.19
N MET A 143 -6.74 -11.33 -8.22
CA MET A 143 -6.11 -10.37 -7.32
C MET A 143 -5.09 -9.48 -8.02
N GLY A 144 -4.37 -9.99 -9.02
CA GLY A 144 -3.49 -9.20 -9.88
C GLY A 144 -4.26 -8.07 -10.59
N TRP A 145 -5.41 -8.38 -11.17
CA TRP A 145 -6.30 -7.39 -11.77
C TRP A 145 -6.83 -6.37 -10.75
N PHE A 146 -7.15 -6.82 -9.53
CA PHE A 146 -7.57 -5.92 -8.45
C PHE A 146 -6.49 -4.88 -8.13
N TRP A 147 -5.27 -5.31 -7.91
CA TRP A 147 -4.17 -4.39 -7.59
C TRP A 147 -3.80 -3.50 -8.78
N ALA A 148 -3.93 -3.98 -10.02
CA ALA A 148 -3.74 -3.16 -11.21
C ALA A 148 -4.78 -2.04 -11.29
N MET A 149 -6.07 -2.36 -11.12
CA MET A 149 -7.15 -1.36 -11.14
C MET A 149 -7.05 -0.37 -9.98
N TYR A 150 -6.68 -0.85 -8.78
CA TYR A 150 -6.39 0.00 -7.63
C TYR A 150 -5.25 0.99 -7.94
N SER A 151 -4.12 0.52 -8.48
CA SER A 151 -2.95 1.35 -8.76
C SER A 151 -3.21 2.34 -9.90
N ILE A 152 -3.94 1.92 -10.95
CA ILE A 152 -4.38 2.83 -12.01
C ILE A 152 -5.25 3.95 -11.42
N GLY A 153 -6.19 3.60 -10.54
CA GLY A 153 -7.07 4.58 -9.90
C GLY A 153 -6.30 5.54 -9.01
N ILE A 154 -5.75 5.04 -7.91
CA ILE A 154 -5.16 5.90 -6.86
C ILE A 154 -3.90 6.64 -7.33
N GLY A 155 -3.09 5.98 -8.15
CA GLY A 155 -1.77 6.46 -8.49
C GLY A 155 -1.73 7.19 -9.82
N VAL A 156 -2.11 6.51 -10.92
CA VAL A 156 -1.97 7.09 -12.25
C VAL A 156 -3.06 8.14 -12.49
N VAL A 157 -4.33 7.76 -12.48
CA VAL A 157 -5.44 8.69 -12.75
C VAL A 157 -5.58 9.69 -11.61
N GLY A 158 -5.48 9.21 -10.35
CA GLY A 158 -5.59 10.03 -9.15
C GLY A 158 -4.52 11.13 -9.01
N SER A 159 -3.35 10.96 -9.65
CA SER A 159 -2.32 12.01 -9.68
C SER A 159 -2.31 12.78 -10.99
N TYR A 160 -2.46 12.10 -12.13
CA TYR A 160 -2.35 12.73 -13.45
C TYR A 160 -3.53 13.67 -13.75
N LEU A 161 -4.77 13.26 -13.42
CA LEU A 161 -5.95 14.09 -13.69
C LEU A 161 -5.97 15.40 -12.90
N PRO A 162 -5.62 15.43 -11.60
CA PRO A 162 -5.46 16.70 -10.86
C PRO A 162 -4.45 17.66 -11.47
N SER A 163 -3.42 17.18 -12.18
CA SER A 163 -2.47 18.05 -12.87
C SER A 163 -3.11 18.97 -13.92
N PHE A 164 -4.27 18.58 -14.46
CA PHE A 164 -5.07 19.39 -15.38
C PHE A 164 -6.21 20.14 -14.68
N THR A 165 -6.85 19.52 -13.69
CA THR A 165 -8.00 20.14 -13.02
C THR A 165 -7.58 21.27 -12.10
N ILE A 166 -6.42 21.19 -11.44
CA ILE A 166 -5.92 22.26 -10.57
C ILE A 166 -5.73 23.58 -11.32
N PRO A 167 -5.08 23.65 -12.49
CA PRO A 167 -4.99 24.88 -13.28
C PRO A 167 -6.36 25.42 -13.75
N MET A 168 -7.36 24.57 -13.92
CA MET A 168 -8.67 24.97 -14.44
C MET A 168 -9.65 25.43 -13.37
N ILE A 169 -9.71 24.72 -12.23
CA ILE A 169 -10.72 24.93 -11.17
C ILE A 169 -10.10 25.13 -9.78
N GLY A 170 -8.77 25.19 -9.70
CA GLY A 170 -8.03 25.31 -8.45
C GLY A 170 -7.96 24.03 -7.62
N GLU A 171 -7.15 24.07 -6.56
CA GLU A 171 -6.97 22.92 -5.65
C GLU A 171 -8.27 22.56 -4.93
N THR A 172 -8.97 23.55 -4.36
CA THR A 172 -10.26 23.34 -3.68
C THR A 172 -11.32 22.79 -4.64
N GLY A 173 -11.40 23.31 -5.89
CA GLY A 173 -12.30 22.79 -6.92
C GLY A 173 -11.99 21.33 -7.28
N THR A 174 -10.71 21.01 -7.40
CA THR A 174 -10.25 19.62 -7.66
C THR A 174 -10.61 18.67 -6.52
N LEU A 175 -10.51 19.10 -5.25
CA LEU A 175 -10.95 18.31 -4.10
C LEU A 175 -12.47 18.05 -4.12
N TRP A 176 -13.29 19.06 -4.47
CA TRP A 176 -14.72 18.85 -4.70
C TRP A 176 -15.01 17.94 -5.88
N PHE A 177 -14.26 18.04 -6.96
CA PHE A 177 -14.40 17.19 -8.13
C PHE A 177 -14.09 15.72 -7.85
N ALA A 178 -13.24 15.42 -6.85
CA ALA A 178 -12.99 14.06 -6.37
C ALA A 178 -14.28 13.32 -5.99
N ILE A 179 -15.28 14.03 -5.42
CA ILE A 179 -16.58 13.45 -5.05
C ILE A 179 -17.28 12.86 -6.28
N VAL A 180 -17.21 13.50 -7.42
CA VAL A 180 -17.85 13.03 -8.66
C VAL A 180 -17.32 11.65 -9.04
N TRP A 181 -16.01 11.46 -8.98
CA TRP A 181 -15.35 10.17 -9.24
C TRP A 181 -15.72 9.10 -8.23
N VAL A 182 -15.69 9.45 -6.94
CA VAL A 182 -16.08 8.52 -5.87
C VAL A 182 -17.56 8.15 -5.97
N MET A 183 -18.43 9.12 -6.24
CA MET A 183 -19.87 8.87 -6.47
C MET A 183 -20.09 7.94 -7.66
N MET A 184 -19.42 8.18 -8.78
CA MET A 184 -19.54 7.36 -9.99
C MET A 184 -19.06 5.92 -9.72
N GLY A 185 -17.86 5.73 -9.14
CA GLY A 185 -17.32 4.42 -8.81
C GLY A 185 -18.14 3.70 -7.74
N GLY A 186 -18.52 4.41 -6.68
CA GLY A 186 -19.32 3.86 -5.57
C GLY A 186 -20.71 3.42 -6.03
N MET A 187 -21.47 4.27 -6.72
CA MET A 187 -22.79 3.92 -7.26
C MET A 187 -22.70 2.77 -8.28
N MET A 188 -21.72 2.81 -9.18
CA MET A 188 -21.48 1.73 -10.13
C MET A 188 -21.27 0.39 -9.42
N ALA A 189 -20.44 0.34 -8.38
CA ALA A 189 -20.26 -0.87 -7.57
C ALA A 189 -21.57 -1.33 -6.94
N LEU A 190 -22.32 -0.43 -6.29
CA LEU A 190 -23.54 -0.76 -5.59
C LEU A 190 -24.66 -1.25 -6.50
N ILE A 191 -24.77 -0.71 -7.71
CA ILE A 191 -25.81 -1.08 -8.69
C ILE A 191 -25.43 -2.39 -9.41
N LEU A 192 -24.21 -2.47 -9.94
CA LEU A 192 -23.82 -3.56 -10.83
C LEU A 192 -23.38 -4.82 -10.09
N LEU A 193 -22.92 -4.71 -8.81
CA LEU A 193 -22.58 -5.86 -7.99
C LEU A 193 -23.72 -6.34 -7.08
N ARG A 194 -24.88 -5.69 -7.07
CA ARG A 194 -25.99 -6.03 -6.16
C ARG A 194 -26.47 -7.49 -6.27
N ASN A 195 -26.40 -8.07 -7.47
CA ASN A 195 -26.87 -9.42 -7.79
C ASN A 195 -25.71 -10.45 -7.82
N VAL A 196 -24.49 -10.04 -7.53
CA VAL A 196 -23.37 -10.98 -7.40
C VAL A 196 -23.60 -11.82 -6.14
N GLY A 197 -23.79 -13.14 -6.33
CA GLY A 197 -24.06 -14.05 -5.24
C GLY A 197 -22.92 -14.04 -4.22
N THR A 198 -23.26 -13.83 -2.97
CA THR A 198 -22.37 -14.20 -1.87
C THR A 198 -22.53 -15.69 -1.69
N ALA A 199 -21.44 -16.46 -1.84
CA ALA A 199 -21.47 -17.88 -1.52
C ALA A 199 -21.99 -18.01 -0.08
N SER A 200 -23.09 -18.77 0.09
CA SER A 200 -23.55 -19.14 1.43
C SER A 200 -22.36 -19.78 2.16
N PRO A 201 -21.99 -19.32 3.34
CA PRO A 201 -20.83 -19.86 4.02
C PRO A 201 -21.09 -21.35 4.28
N LYS A 202 -20.40 -22.22 3.57
CA LYS A 202 -20.30 -23.63 4.00
C LYS A 202 -19.64 -23.58 5.38
N ALA A 203 -20.39 -23.99 6.41
CA ALA A 203 -20.01 -23.96 7.81
C ALA A 203 -19.41 -22.58 8.20
N ALA A 204 -20.24 -21.57 8.24
CA ALA A 204 -19.81 -20.25 8.69
C ALA A 204 -19.38 -20.35 10.14
N LEU A 205 -18.12 -20.08 10.40
CA LEU A 205 -17.63 -19.76 11.74
C LEU A 205 -18.61 -18.75 12.37
N SER A 206 -18.94 -18.94 13.62
CA SER A 206 -19.77 -17.98 14.35
C SER A 206 -19.06 -16.60 14.37
N ASN A 207 -19.81 -15.53 14.55
CA ASN A 207 -19.19 -14.19 14.62
C ASN A 207 -18.12 -14.10 15.73
N LYS A 208 -18.27 -14.86 16.82
CA LYS A 208 -17.26 -14.99 17.89
C LYS A 208 -15.97 -15.66 17.38
N GLU A 209 -16.09 -16.69 16.54
CA GLU A 209 -14.92 -17.38 15.98
C GLU A 209 -14.19 -16.49 14.96
N LYS A 210 -14.91 -15.70 14.15
CA LYS A 210 -14.32 -14.74 13.21
C LYS A 210 -13.53 -13.64 13.95
N ILE A 211 -14.09 -13.11 15.04
CA ILE A 211 -13.43 -12.14 15.89
C ILE A 211 -12.22 -12.78 16.60
N LYS A 212 -12.34 -14.05 17.03
CA LYS A 212 -11.24 -14.81 17.62
C LYS A 212 -10.10 -15.02 16.64
N GLU A 213 -10.41 -15.27 15.37
CA GLU A 213 -9.40 -15.42 14.30
C GLU A 213 -8.65 -14.09 14.05
N LEU A 214 -9.35 -12.97 14.10
CA LEU A 214 -8.75 -11.64 14.04
C LEU A 214 -7.83 -11.36 15.24
N SER A 215 -8.24 -11.75 16.45
CA SER A 215 -7.39 -11.64 17.66
C SER A 215 -6.19 -12.58 17.62
N ARG A 216 -6.32 -13.75 16.98
CA ARG A 216 -5.21 -14.69 16.76
C ARG A 216 -4.09 -14.08 15.92
N ALA A 217 -4.42 -13.24 14.91
CA ALA A 217 -3.42 -12.50 14.17
C ALA A 217 -2.52 -11.66 15.08
N VAL A 218 -3.08 -11.00 16.09
CA VAL A 218 -2.30 -10.25 17.09
C VAL A 218 -1.39 -11.18 17.89
N THR A 219 -1.90 -12.35 18.31
CA THR A 219 -1.09 -13.33 19.05
C THR A 219 0.08 -13.84 18.22
N ILE A 220 -0.17 -14.22 16.95
CA ILE A 220 0.87 -14.70 16.03
C ILE A 220 1.94 -13.63 15.81
N LEU A 221 1.55 -12.36 15.69
CA LEU A 221 2.47 -11.25 15.51
C LEU A 221 3.53 -11.19 16.63
N PHE A 222 3.16 -11.48 17.87
CA PHE A 222 4.08 -11.44 19.02
C PHE A 222 4.74 -12.79 19.34
N THR A 223 4.19 -13.91 18.89
CA THR A 223 4.74 -15.24 19.16
C THR A 223 5.68 -15.73 18.06
N ASN A 224 5.45 -15.34 16.80
CA ASN A 224 6.28 -15.74 15.66
C ASN A 224 7.26 -14.61 15.27
N LYS A 225 8.52 -14.75 15.70
CA LYS A 225 9.60 -13.77 15.43
C LYS A 225 9.75 -13.44 13.93
N ASN A 226 9.67 -14.44 13.04
CA ASN A 226 9.83 -14.22 11.61
C ASN A 226 8.68 -13.39 11.03
N ILE A 227 7.44 -13.60 11.51
CA ILE A 227 6.28 -12.79 11.14
C ILE A 227 6.44 -11.36 11.67
N PHE A 228 6.85 -11.18 12.92
CA PHE A 228 7.10 -9.86 13.49
C PHE A 228 8.13 -9.06 12.68
N LEU A 229 9.27 -9.67 12.35
CA LEU A 229 10.31 -9.04 11.54
C LEU A 229 9.82 -8.74 10.11
N SER A 230 9.07 -9.65 9.51
CA SER A 230 8.45 -9.44 8.20
C SER A 230 7.44 -8.30 8.22
N CYS A 231 6.69 -8.14 9.32
CA CYS A 231 5.77 -7.02 9.54
C CYS A 231 6.54 -5.69 9.56
N LEU A 232 7.66 -5.59 10.29
CA LEU A 232 8.51 -4.40 10.29
C LEU A 232 9.04 -4.07 8.89
N ILE A 233 9.58 -5.07 8.17
CA ILE A 233 10.05 -4.90 6.80
C ILE A 233 8.90 -4.40 5.90
N ARG A 234 7.69 -4.93 6.08
CA ARG A 234 6.52 -4.54 5.28
C ARG A 234 6.03 -3.13 5.60
N ILE A 235 6.09 -2.70 6.86
CA ILE A 235 5.80 -1.31 7.27
C ILE A 235 6.80 -0.36 6.60
N ILE A 236 8.09 -0.69 6.64
CA ILE A 236 9.14 0.15 6.06
C ILE A 236 9.05 0.23 4.53
N ASN A 237 8.58 -0.80 3.86
CA ASN A 237 8.49 -0.88 2.39
C ASN A 237 7.93 0.40 1.74
N THR A 238 6.78 0.88 2.20
CA THR A 238 6.06 1.99 1.56
C THR A 238 6.19 3.32 2.32
N LEU A 239 7.22 3.48 3.17
CA LEU A 239 7.47 4.76 3.86
C LEU A 239 7.67 5.91 2.89
N SER A 240 8.52 5.73 1.86
CA SER A 240 8.73 6.76 0.85
C SER A 240 7.48 7.02 0.02
N LEU A 241 6.65 6.01 -0.27
CA LEU A 241 5.38 6.20 -0.96
C LEU A 241 4.46 7.16 -0.20
N PHE A 242 4.13 6.85 1.04
CA PHE A 242 3.20 7.65 1.82
C PHE A 242 3.83 8.92 2.39
N GLY A 243 5.10 8.88 2.76
CA GLY A 243 5.81 10.03 3.30
C GLY A 243 6.12 11.09 2.25
N PHE A 244 6.59 10.69 1.07
CA PHE A 244 6.92 11.63 -0.01
C PHE A 244 5.68 12.29 -0.61
N ALA A 245 4.54 11.60 -0.66
CA ALA A 245 3.27 12.23 -1.01
C ALA A 245 2.94 13.44 -0.10
N VAL A 246 3.40 13.41 1.16
CA VAL A 246 3.16 14.47 2.15
C VAL A 246 4.25 15.56 2.11
N ILE A 247 5.52 15.20 2.04
CA ILE A 247 6.63 16.16 2.22
C ILE A 247 7.19 16.71 0.89
N MET A 248 7.18 15.93 -0.18
CA MET A 248 7.80 16.34 -1.45
C MET A 248 7.04 17.46 -2.19
N PRO A 249 5.70 17.56 -2.19
CA PRO A 249 5.06 18.74 -2.77
C PRO A 249 5.49 20.07 -2.10
N ILE A 250 5.81 20.04 -0.81
CA ILE A 250 6.34 21.21 -0.10
C ILE A 250 7.73 21.57 -0.62
N LEU A 251 8.58 20.57 -0.91
CA LEU A 251 9.90 20.78 -1.50
C LEU A 251 9.79 21.25 -2.96
N PHE A 252 9.12 20.47 -3.81
CA PHE A 252 9.09 20.70 -5.25
C PHE A 252 8.37 22.01 -5.59
N VAL A 253 7.16 22.18 -5.10
CA VAL A 253 6.34 23.37 -5.41
C VAL A 253 6.75 24.57 -4.53
N GLY A 254 6.95 24.33 -3.23
CA GLY A 254 7.23 25.42 -2.29
C GLY A 254 8.64 25.99 -2.35
N ARG A 255 9.66 25.19 -2.73
CA ARG A 255 11.07 25.61 -2.66
C ARG A 255 11.81 25.56 -4.00
N LEU A 256 11.52 24.58 -4.86
CA LEU A 256 12.22 24.38 -6.12
C LEU A 256 11.54 25.06 -7.31
N GLY A 257 10.35 25.63 -7.12
CA GLY A 257 9.63 26.40 -8.15
C GLY A 257 8.89 25.55 -9.18
N PHE A 258 8.71 24.24 -8.96
CA PHE A 258 7.84 23.42 -9.81
C PHE A 258 6.39 23.86 -9.67
N THR A 259 5.63 23.76 -10.74
CA THR A 259 4.18 23.89 -10.66
C THR A 259 3.58 22.64 -10.00
N MET A 260 2.40 22.79 -9.39
CA MET A 260 1.68 21.63 -8.84
C MET A 260 1.41 20.57 -9.91
N SER A 261 1.13 21.00 -11.15
CA SER A 261 0.92 20.07 -12.28
C SER A 261 2.17 19.26 -12.61
N GLU A 262 3.35 19.86 -12.66
CA GLU A 262 4.61 19.16 -12.89
C GLU A 262 4.90 18.15 -11.78
N TRP A 263 4.70 18.54 -10.51
CA TRP A 263 4.85 17.63 -9.38
C TRP A 263 3.91 16.42 -9.52
N LEU A 264 2.64 16.63 -9.82
CA LEU A 264 1.65 15.56 -9.96
C LEU A 264 1.95 14.62 -11.15
N GLN A 265 2.51 15.15 -12.24
CA GLN A 265 2.97 14.34 -13.37
C GLN A 265 4.18 13.48 -13.00
N ILE A 266 5.16 14.04 -12.27
CA ILE A 266 6.31 13.29 -11.73
C ILE A 266 5.82 12.15 -10.83
N TRP A 267 4.85 12.44 -9.94
CA TRP A 267 4.28 11.44 -9.05
C TRP A 267 3.46 10.37 -9.78
N ALA A 268 2.75 10.73 -10.84
CA ALA A 268 2.04 9.77 -11.70
C ALA A 268 3.01 8.82 -12.42
N VAL A 269 4.19 9.29 -12.86
CA VAL A 269 5.23 8.45 -13.47
C VAL A 269 5.74 7.39 -12.49
N PHE A 270 5.93 7.73 -11.21
CA PHE A 270 6.26 6.76 -10.16
C PHE A 270 5.28 5.58 -10.14
N PHE A 271 3.97 5.86 -10.09
CA PHE A 271 2.94 4.80 -10.09
C PHE A 271 2.88 4.02 -11.41
N PHE A 272 3.01 4.72 -12.54
CA PHE A 272 3.02 4.08 -13.85
C PHE A 272 4.16 3.05 -13.97
N VAL A 273 5.35 3.42 -13.55
CA VAL A 273 6.51 2.51 -13.51
C VAL A 273 6.25 1.33 -12.56
N THR A 274 5.66 1.59 -11.39
CA THR A 274 5.38 0.56 -10.39
C THR A 274 4.48 -0.55 -10.93
N ILE A 275 3.51 -0.25 -11.82
CA ILE A 275 2.62 -1.26 -12.41
C ILE A 275 3.42 -2.32 -13.18
N PHE A 276 4.34 -1.89 -14.04
CA PHE A 276 5.15 -2.82 -14.85
C PHE A 276 6.21 -3.54 -14.03
N THR A 277 6.84 -2.82 -13.11
CA THR A 277 7.91 -3.38 -12.30
C THR A 277 7.41 -4.37 -11.24
N ASN A 278 6.16 -4.26 -10.79
CA ASN A 278 5.52 -5.30 -9.96
C ASN A 278 5.48 -6.66 -10.67
N ILE A 279 5.11 -6.68 -11.97
CA ILE A 279 5.09 -7.91 -12.77
C ILE A 279 6.52 -8.44 -12.95
N MET A 280 7.45 -7.57 -13.32
CA MET A 280 8.86 -7.92 -13.50
C MET A 280 9.44 -8.55 -12.23
N TRP A 281 9.27 -7.91 -11.08
CA TRP A 281 9.79 -8.38 -9.79
C TRP A 281 9.08 -9.64 -9.29
N GLY A 282 7.81 -9.85 -9.64
CA GLY A 282 7.12 -11.11 -9.36
C GLY A 282 7.83 -12.30 -10.03
N ILE A 283 8.19 -12.16 -11.31
CA ILE A 283 8.90 -13.20 -12.07
C ILE A 283 10.35 -13.35 -11.60
N LEU A 284 11.05 -12.24 -11.36
CA LEU A 284 12.46 -12.26 -10.93
C LEU A 284 12.63 -12.81 -9.52
N GLY A 285 11.66 -12.58 -8.62
CA GLY A 285 11.70 -13.06 -7.24
C GLY A 285 11.73 -14.57 -7.12
N GLU A 286 11.08 -15.27 -8.05
CA GLU A 286 11.13 -16.72 -8.12
C GLU A 286 12.53 -17.25 -8.50
N LYS A 287 13.31 -16.47 -9.26
CA LYS A 287 14.66 -16.86 -9.73
C LYS A 287 15.76 -16.39 -8.78
N ILE A 288 15.68 -15.16 -8.29
CA ILE A 288 16.74 -14.53 -7.47
C ILE A 288 16.66 -14.97 -6.00
N GLY A 289 15.46 -15.30 -5.54
CA GLY A 289 15.13 -15.57 -4.14
C GLY A 289 14.47 -14.36 -3.46
N TRP A 290 13.34 -14.60 -2.77
CA TRP A 290 12.46 -13.57 -2.22
C TRP A 290 13.17 -12.58 -1.30
N MET A 291 13.83 -13.09 -0.26
CA MET A 291 14.50 -12.23 0.73
C MET A 291 15.74 -11.54 0.16
N ARG A 292 16.41 -12.16 -0.83
CA ARG A 292 17.55 -11.53 -1.53
C ARG A 292 17.10 -10.38 -2.40
N GLN A 293 15.98 -10.54 -3.13
CA GLN A 293 15.36 -9.47 -3.92
C GLN A 293 14.93 -8.30 -3.02
N VAL A 294 14.18 -8.58 -1.95
CA VAL A 294 13.70 -7.56 -1.01
C VAL A 294 14.86 -6.79 -0.40
N ARG A 295 15.97 -7.46 -0.06
CA ARG A 295 17.15 -6.82 0.52
C ARG A 295 17.84 -5.86 -0.43
N TRP A 296 18.25 -6.36 -1.59
CA TRP A 296 19.13 -5.59 -2.49
C TRP A 296 18.35 -4.57 -3.32
N PHE A 297 17.25 -4.99 -3.94
CA PHE A 297 16.48 -4.13 -4.83
C PHE A 297 15.37 -3.38 -4.11
N GLY A 298 14.75 -3.99 -3.10
CA GLY A 298 13.76 -3.34 -2.26
C GLY A 298 14.41 -2.38 -1.27
N CYS A 299 15.04 -2.88 -0.22
CA CYS A 299 15.52 -2.05 0.88
C CYS A 299 16.66 -1.11 0.47
N ILE A 300 17.77 -1.63 -0.06
CA ILE A 300 18.91 -0.80 -0.48
C ILE A 300 18.52 0.09 -1.66
N GLY A 301 17.75 -0.43 -2.62
CA GLY A 301 17.21 0.35 -3.72
C GLY A 301 16.33 1.51 -3.26
N CYS A 302 15.39 1.30 -2.32
CA CYS A 302 14.57 2.37 -1.77
C CYS A 302 15.37 3.38 -0.94
N ALA A 303 16.41 2.95 -0.22
CA ALA A 303 17.32 3.85 0.48
C ALA A 303 18.00 4.83 -0.51
N LEU A 304 18.56 4.30 -1.59
CA LEU A 304 19.19 5.11 -2.63
C LEU A 304 18.18 5.99 -3.38
N SER A 305 17.01 5.44 -3.72
CA SER A 305 15.95 6.20 -4.39
C SER A 305 15.41 7.33 -3.51
N SER A 306 15.33 7.14 -2.20
CA SER A 306 14.89 8.18 -1.26
C SER A 306 15.88 9.34 -1.21
N LEU A 307 17.18 9.06 -1.16
CA LEU A 307 18.21 10.10 -1.26
C LEU A 307 18.18 10.79 -2.62
N ALA A 308 18.07 10.03 -3.70
CA ALA A 308 17.97 10.57 -5.06
C ALA A 308 16.77 11.50 -5.21
N PHE A 309 15.61 11.17 -4.59
CA PHE A 309 14.38 11.97 -4.66
C PHE A 309 14.51 13.35 -4.02
N TYR A 310 15.44 13.52 -3.10
CA TYR A 310 15.76 14.82 -2.51
C TYR A 310 16.93 15.51 -3.24
N TYR A 311 18.08 14.81 -3.35
CA TYR A 311 19.33 15.44 -3.78
C TYR A 311 19.38 15.77 -5.28
N ILE A 312 18.76 14.94 -6.16
CA ILE A 312 18.75 15.22 -7.59
C ILE A 312 17.97 16.52 -7.90
N PRO A 313 16.70 16.68 -7.45
CA PRO A 313 15.98 17.92 -7.71
C PRO A 313 16.63 19.15 -7.05
N VAL A 314 17.17 19.00 -5.84
CA VAL A 314 17.87 20.11 -5.16
C VAL A 314 19.13 20.56 -5.93
N HIS A 315 19.86 19.60 -6.52
CA HIS A 315 21.06 19.92 -7.31
C HIS A 315 20.76 20.53 -8.68
N PHE A 316 19.76 19.99 -9.38
CA PHE A 316 19.41 20.43 -10.73
C PHE A 316 18.36 21.57 -10.78
N GLY A 317 17.78 21.94 -9.63
CA GLY A 317 16.74 22.97 -9.53
C GLY A 317 15.45 22.58 -10.26
N HIS A 318 14.76 23.56 -10.83
CA HIS A 318 13.55 23.34 -11.60
C HIS A 318 13.85 22.67 -12.96
N ASN A 319 14.17 21.39 -12.91
CA ASN A 319 14.40 20.57 -14.11
C ASN A 319 13.49 19.34 -14.06
N PHE A 320 12.41 19.39 -14.85
CA PHE A 320 11.38 18.33 -14.89
C PHE A 320 11.98 16.95 -15.24
N TRP A 321 12.87 16.90 -16.25
CA TRP A 321 13.45 15.63 -16.70
C TRP A 321 14.40 15.03 -15.66
N ALA A 322 15.18 15.84 -14.97
CA ALA A 322 16.01 15.39 -13.87
C ALA A 322 15.15 14.85 -12.70
N ALA A 323 14.01 15.50 -12.42
CA ALA A 323 13.10 15.08 -11.37
C ALA A 323 12.36 13.76 -11.66
N LEU A 324 12.23 13.36 -12.93
CA LEU A 324 11.69 12.05 -13.31
C LEU A 324 12.61 10.88 -12.92
N ILE A 325 13.92 11.10 -12.88
CA ILE A 325 14.90 10.03 -12.57
C ILE A 325 14.59 9.37 -11.21
N PRO A 326 14.52 10.10 -10.09
CA PRO A 326 14.22 9.49 -8.80
C PRO A 326 12.80 8.92 -8.71
N ALA A 327 11.82 9.45 -9.45
CA ALA A 327 10.47 8.90 -9.51
C ALA A 327 10.47 7.50 -10.16
N VAL A 328 11.20 7.33 -11.27
CA VAL A 328 11.39 6.03 -11.93
C VAL A 328 12.15 5.07 -11.01
N MET A 329 13.26 5.53 -10.40
CA MET A 329 14.04 4.72 -9.45
C MET A 329 13.17 4.21 -8.30
N LEU A 330 12.38 5.08 -7.69
CA LEU A 330 11.50 4.71 -6.58
C LEU A 330 10.40 3.74 -7.03
N GLY A 331 9.81 3.93 -8.22
CA GLY A 331 8.82 3.03 -8.80
C GLY A 331 9.36 1.61 -9.02
N ILE A 332 10.60 1.50 -9.45
CA ILE A 332 11.29 0.21 -9.62
C ILE A 332 11.53 -0.45 -8.25
N THR A 333 12.03 0.30 -7.30
CA THR A 333 12.55 -0.26 -6.04
C THR A 333 11.45 -0.57 -5.02
N VAL A 334 10.39 0.24 -4.93
CA VAL A 334 9.22 -0.05 -4.08
C VAL A 334 8.53 -1.34 -4.53
N ALA A 335 8.44 -1.58 -5.83
CA ALA A 335 7.85 -2.80 -6.38
C ALA A 335 8.65 -4.07 -6.06
N ALA A 336 9.94 -3.96 -5.76
CA ALA A 336 10.78 -5.12 -5.45
C ALA A 336 10.40 -5.86 -4.15
N PHE A 337 9.48 -5.30 -3.36
CA PHE A 337 8.90 -5.96 -2.18
C PHE A 337 7.71 -6.90 -2.50
N VAL A 338 7.33 -7.07 -3.75
CA VAL A 338 6.22 -7.97 -4.17
C VAL A 338 6.28 -9.35 -3.51
N PRO A 339 7.45 -10.01 -3.36
CA PRO A 339 7.50 -11.32 -2.70
C PRO A 339 7.00 -11.34 -1.26
N MET A 340 6.96 -10.20 -0.57
CA MET A 340 6.45 -10.15 0.82
C MET A 340 5.00 -10.64 0.94
N THR A 341 4.19 -10.57 -0.13
CA THR A 341 2.82 -11.12 -0.15
C THR A 341 2.80 -12.63 0.05
N ALA A 342 3.82 -13.34 -0.44
CA ALA A 342 3.95 -14.79 -0.32
C ALA A 342 4.65 -15.22 0.98
N VAL A 343 5.50 -14.37 1.53
CA VAL A 343 6.28 -14.65 2.75
C VAL A 343 5.38 -14.95 3.95
N PHE A 344 4.35 -14.14 4.20
CA PHE A 344 3.49 -14.30 5.38
C PHE A 344 2.74 -15.63 5.41
N PRO A 345 2.04 -16.08 4.35
CA PRO A 345 1.37 -17.38 4.34
C PRO A 345 2.32 -18.58 4.42
N VAL A 346 3.59 -18.42 4.01
CA VAL A 346 4.61 -19.47 4.12
C VAL A 346 5.13 -19.56 5.54
N LEU A 347 5.28 -18.42 6.24
CA LEU A 347 5.73 -18.41 7.65
C LEU A 347 4.68 -18.92 8.64
N GLU A 348 3.40 -18.93 8.26
CA GLU A 348 2.29 -19.40 9.09
C GLU A 348 1.31 -20.24 8.26
N PRO A 349 1.69 -21.46 7.87
CA PRO A 349 0.90 -22.31 6.98
C PRO A 349 -0.39 -22.84 7.62
N GLU A 350 -0.43 -22.97 8.95
CA GLU A 350 -1.61 -23.43 9.68
C GLU A 350 -2.71 -22.36 9.77
N HIS A 351 -2.32 -21.07 9.82
CA HIS A 351 -3.23 -19.92 9.98
C HIS A 351 -3.04 -18.88 8.88
N LYS A 352 -3.13 -19.30 7.62
CA LYS A 352 -2.92 -18.43 6.44
C LYS A 352 -3.78 -17.17 6.43
N GLY A 353 -5.03 -17.28 6.91
CA GLY A 353 -5.94 -16.13 7.03
C GLY A 353 -5.43 -15.07 8.00
N ALA A 354 -4.95 -15.48 9.18
CA ALA A 354 -4.34 -14.59 10.15
C ALA A 354 -3.04 -13.96 9.60
N ALA A 355 -2.20 -14.75 8.91
CA ALA A 355 -0.98 -14.25 8.29
C ALA A 355 -1.26 -13.17 7.23
N ILE A 356 -2.27 -13.35 6.39
CA ILE A 356 -2.72 -12.34 5.41
C ILE A 356 -3.26 -11.09 6.11
N SER A 357 -4.00 -11.25 7.21
CA SER A 357 -4.49 -10.11 8.00
C SER A 357 -3.34 -9.30 8.59
N ILE A 358 -2.26 -9.94 9.06
CA ILE A 358 -1.05 -9.27 9.54
C ILE A 358 -0.34 -8.53 8.39
N TYR A 359 -0.25 -9.14 7.21
CA TYR A 359 0.30 -8.49 6.03
C TYR A 359 -0.48 -7.20 5.67
N ASN A 360 -1.82 -7.26 5.66
CA ASN A 360 -2.68 -6.11 5.38
C ASN A 360 -2.57 -5.03 6.46
N LEU A 361 -2.51 -5.42 7.74
CA LEU A 361 -2.25 -4.52 8.85
C LEU A 361 -0.91 -3.80 8.68
N SER A 362 0.15 -4.54 8.33
CA SER A 362 1.48 -3.97 8.08
C SER A 362 1.48 -2.95 6.95
N ALA A 363 0.74 -3.24 5.87
CA ALA A 363 0.54 -2.30 4.76
C ALA A 363 -0.19 -1.02 5.19
N GLY A 364 -1.24 -1.15 5.98
CA GLY A 364 -1.96 -0.03 6.57
C GLY A 364 -1.11 0.78 7.54
N LEU A 365 -0.30 0.11 8.37
CA LEU A 365 0.62 0.77 9.30
C LEU A 365 1.72 1.58 8.63
N SER A 366 2.10 1.27 7.38
CA SER A 366 2.98 2.15 6.58
C SER A 366 2.35 3.51 6.34
N ASN A 367 1.04 3.53 6.03
CA ASN A 367 0.30 4.77 5.80
C ASN A 367 0.21 5.66 7.06
N PHE A 368 0.25 5.03 8.23
CA PHE A 368 0.38 5.72 9.52
C PHE A 368 1.82 6.14 9.82
N ALA A 369 2.76 5.20 9.74
CA ALA A 369 4.14 5.40 10.20
C ALA A 369 4.89 6.47 9.39
N ALA A 370 4.69 6.52 8.07
CA ALA A 370 5.39 7.46 7.22
C ALA A 370 5.06 8.93 7.58
N PRO A 371 3.80 9.39 7.57
CA PRO A 371 3.50 10.76 7.96
C PRO A 371 3.74 11.03 9.46
N ALA A 372 3.63 10.02 10.34
CA ALA A 372 3.96 10.16 11.75
C ALA A 372 5.44 10.50 11.95
N ILE A 373 6.35 9.76 11.28
CA ILE A 373 7.78 10.08 11.28
C ILE A 373 8.02 11.49 10.72
N ALA A 374 7.37 11.84 9.60
CA ALA A 374 7.49 13.17 9.04
C ALA A 374 7.05 14.26 10.03
N SER A 375 5.89 14.10 10.67
CA SER A 375 5.37 15.03 11.67
C SER A 375 6.33 15.26 12.84
N LEU A 376 7.01 14.21 13.29
CA LEU A 376 7.96 14.26 14.41
C LEU A 376 9.32 14.86 14.00
N VAL A 377 9.78 14.58 12.78
CA VAL A 377 11.15 14.93 12.34
C VAL A 377 11.21 16.33 11.73
N LEU A 378 10.18 16.73 10.98
CA LEU A 378 10.14 18.02 10.25
C LEU A 378 10.46 19.24 11.12
N PRO A 379 9.96 19.38 12.39
CA PRO A 379 10.22 20.54 13.21
C PRO A 379 11.71 20.74 13.59
N PHE A 380 12.49 19.65 13.58
CA PHE A 380 13.88 19.65 14.06
C PHE A 380 14.90 19.56 12.93
N PHE A 381 14.58 18.81 11.87
CA PHE A 381 15.55 18.43 10.83
C PHE A 381 15.06 18.70 9.42
N ASP A 382 13.91 19.36 9.25
CA ASP A 382 13.32 19.68 7.96
C ASP A 382 13.08 18.43 7.06
N ILE A 383 12.76 18.65 5.78
CA ILE A 383 12.50 17.58 4.79
C ILE A 383 13.69 16.65 4.64
N VAL A 384 14.91 17.20 4.62
CA VAL A 384 16.14 16.38 4.49
C VAL A 384 16.29 15.41 5.64
N GLY A 385 15.93 15.78 6.86
CA GLY A 385 15.97 14.89 8.02
C GLY A 385 15.00 13.70 7.86
N VAL A 386 13.80 13.94 7.36
CA VAL A 386 12.83 12.86 7.09
C VAL A 386 13.36 11.89 6.04
N VAL A 387 13.98 12.39 4.97
CA VAL A 387 14.59 11.56 3.92
C VAL A 387 15.70 10.68 4.51
N TRP A 388 16.55 11.21 5.38
CA TRP A 388 17.60 10.42 6.04
C TRP A 388 17.05 9.39 7.02
N VAL A 389 15.98 9.71 7.76
CA VAL A 389 15.31 8.73 8.65
C VAL A 389 14.71 7.58 7.84
N TYR A 390 14.02 7.87 6.71
CA TYR A 390 13.51 6.81 5.85
C TYR A 390 14.64 5.96 5.27
N THR A 391 15.72 6.61 4.81
CA THR A 391 16.92 5.91 4.31
C THR A 391 17.50 4.97 5.36
N ALA A 392 17.67 5.44 6.60
CA ALA A 392 18.17 4.61 7.70
C ALA A 392 17.23 3.42 8.02
N LEU A 393 15.91 3.64 8.00
CA LEU A 393 14.94 2.58 8.21
C LEU A 393 14.98 1.53 7.09
N TYR A 394 15.15 1.93 5.83
CA TYR A 394 15.35 0.98 4.73
C TYR A 394 16.64 0.16 4.90
N LEU A 395 17.73 0.76 5.37
CA LEU A 395 18.97 0.04 5.67
C LEU A 395 18.79 -0.92 6.85
N ILE A 396 18.07 -0.52 7.89
CA ILE A 396 17.68 -1.42 8.99
C ILE A 396 16.82 -2.58 8.45
N ALA A 397 15.84 -2.32 7.59
CA ALA A 397 15.05 -3.37 6.95
C ALA A 397 15.92 -4.34 6.15
N ALA A 398 16.96 -3.85 5.45
CA ALA A 398 17.91 -4.70 4.74
C ALA A 398 18.63 -5.67 5.70
N VAL A 399 19.02 -5.19 6.89
CA VAL A 399 19.61 -6.04 7.94
C VAL A 399 18.58 -7.05 8.48
N LEU A 400 17.33 -6.60 8.73
CA LEU A 400 16.26 -7.50 9.20
C LEU A 400 16.00 -8.65 8.20
N THR A 401 16.12 -8.41 6.90
CA THR A 401 15.99 -9.49 5.89
C THR A 401 17.05 -10.59 6.00
N LEU A 402 18.18 -10.35 6.67
CA LEU A 402 19.19 -11.37 6.95
C LEU A 402 18.77 -12.33 8.07
N ILE A 403 17.94 -11.83 8.98
CA ILE A 403 17.50 -12.54 10.19
C ILE A 403 16.25 -13.36 9.90
N VAL A 404 15.37 -12.90 9.00
CA VAL A 404 14.14 -13.59 8.64
C VAL A 404 14.46 -14.86 7.88
N LYS A 405 14.05 -16.02 8.43
CA LYS A 405 14.21 -17.34 7.83
C LYS A 405 12.90 -17.72 7.14
N VAL A 406 12.93 -17.79 5.81
CA VAL A 406 11.78 -18.20 4.98
C VAL A 406 12.24 -19.26 4.00
N GLU A 407 11.57 -20.40 4.02
CA GLU A 407 11.77 -21.47 3.02
C GLU A 407 10.95 -21.11 1.78
N GLN A 408 11.63 -20.64 0.74
CA GLN A 408 10.98 -20.34 -0.53
C GLN A 408 10.76 -21.66 -1.29
N PRO A 409 9.52 -21.96 -1.71
CA PRO A 409 9.25 -23.13 -2.56
C PRO A 409 10.11 -23.09 -3.83
N GLY A 410 10.74 -24.22 -4.16
CA GLY A 410 11.65 -24.35 -5.31
C GLY A 410 13.10 -23.89 -5.06
N HIS A 411 13.44 -23.40 -3.87
CA HIS A 411 14.81 -23.04 -3.45
C HIS A 411 15.25 -23.82 -2.19
N GLU A 412 14.65 -24.95 -1.91
CA GLU A 412 14.88 -25.79 -0.73
C GLU A 412 16.33 -26.29 -0.63
N ASP A 413 16.96 -26.61 -1.75
CA ASP A 413 18.34 -27.09 -1.81
C ASP A 413 19.37 -26.11 -1.25
N THR A 414 19.10 -24.80 -1.28
CA THR A 414 20.04 -23.78 -0.82
C THR A 414 20.07 -23.68 0.71
N TYR A 415 18.98 -24.06 1.37
CA TYR A 415 18.86 -24.00 2.83
C TYR A 415 19.43 -25.27 3.48
N TYR A 416 19.04 -26.44 3.00
CA TYR A 416 19.55 -27.73 3.46
C TYR A 416 21.03 -27.88 3.22
N ARG A 417 21.55 -27.40 2.08
CA ARG A 417 22.98 -27.41 1.79
C ARG A 417 23.82 -26.59 2.78
N LYS A 418 23.27 -25.50 3.31
CA LYS A 418 23.95 -24.69 4.32
C LYS A 418 23.90 -25.31 5.72
N GLU A 419 22.78 -25.93 6.10
CA GLU A 419 22.69 -26.63 7.39
C GLU A 419 23.54 -27.91 7.37
N THR A 420 23.52 -28.66 6.29
CA THR A 420 24.39 -29.86 6.11
C THR A 420 25.86 -29.48 6.10
N LEU A 421 26.25 -28.39 5.45
CA LEU A 421 27.64 -27.89 5.49
C LEU A 421 28.03 -27.38 6.89
N ASN A 422 27.13 -26.73 7.62
CA ASN A 422 27.39 -26.28 8.98
C ASN A 422 27.41 -27.43 10.00
N SER A 423 26.58 -28.48 9.79
CA SER A 423 26.61 -29.69 10.63
C SER A 423 27.85 -30.55 10.34
N LEU A 424 28.30 -30.58 9.09
CA LEU A 424 29.52 -31.28 8.70
C LEU A 424 30.79 -30.55 9.16
N SER A 425 30.79 -29.21 9.19
CA SER A 425 31.93 -28.41 9.70
C SER A 425 32.09 -28.43 11.22
N GLY A 426 31.06 -28.88 11.94
CA GLY A 426 31.09 -29.07 13.41
C GLY A 426 31.50 -30.49 13.88
N HIS A 427 31.68 -31.44 12.95
CA HIS A 427 32.11 -32.80 13.31
C HIS A 427 33.59 -33.02 12.98
N PRO A 428 34.39 -33.55 13.92
CA PRO A 428 35.84 -33.81 13.69
C PRO A 428 36.13 -34.89 12.60
N ALA A 429 35.12 -35.57 12.07
CA ALA A 429 35.26 -36.56 10.99
C ALA A 429 35.32 -35.93 9.57
N ALA A 430 35.11 -34.62 9.40
CA ALA A 430 35.15 -33.98 8.09
C ALA A 430 36.59 -33.72 7.58
N ALA A 431 37.61 -33.84 8.43
CA ALA A 431 39.00 -33.64 8.08
C ALA A 431 39.60 -34.86 7.32
N SER A 432 39.00 -36.06 7.43
CA SER A 432 39.52 -37.28 6.81
C SER A 432 39.05 -37.55 5.37
N LEU A 433 37.94 -36.89 4.95
CA LEU A 433 37.38 -37.06 3.60
C LEU A 433 37.91 -36.04 2.55
N GLN A 434 38.70 -35.05 2.98
CA GLN A 434 39.35 -34.10 2.07
C GLN A 434 40.80 -34.53 1.67
N ALA A 435 41.33 -35.61 2.25
CA ALA A 435 42.64 -36.12 1.96
C ALA A 435 42.66 -37.22 0.87
N GLU A 436 41.52 -37.63 0.36
CA GLU A 436 41.37 -38.70 -0.67
C GLU A 436 40.71 -38.19 -1.97
N ARG A 437 40.82 -36.91 -2.28
CA ARG A 437 40.52 -36.43 -3.66
C ARG A 437 41.59 -35.55 -4.21
#